data_ec48ca1039d433da1550a1abfc13f674
#
_entry.id   ec48ca1039d433da1550a1abfc13f674
#
_cell.length_a   1.000
_cell.length_b   1.000
_cell.length_c   1.000
_cell.angle_alpha   90.00
_cell.angle_beta   90.00
_cell.angle_gamma   90.00
#
_symmetry.space_group_name_H-M   'P 1'
#
loop_
_entity.id
_entity.type
_entity.pdbx_description
1 polymer ?
#
loop_
_entity_poly.entity_id
_entity_poly.type
_entity_poly.pdbx_seq_one_letter_code
_entity_poly.pdbx_strand_id
1 'polypeptide(L)'
;MGLFDFFKKKDEAAADTVADTSAETAEREAELRAAREALKELEKNTLTDCARLELTETKPAIFESKVGGAGYVPHEGDIPQDKNGRQLRLLAQIDCSQVKLKDLPESGLLQFWILNDDLWGLSFEDNTRQDTFRVIYHKDVDKSVTEDRKSVV
;
A
#
# COMPACT_ATOMS: atom_id res chain seq x y z
N MET A 1 13.98 -31.09 -63.43
CA MET A 1 13.56 -30.41 -62.20
C MET A 1 12.66 -29.30 -62.64
N GLY A 2 11.34 -29.51 -62.57
CA GLY A 2 10.38 -28.63 -63.19
C GLY A 2 9.94 -27.48 -62.32
N LEU A 3 9.58 -26.36 -62.92
CA LEU A 3 9.05 -25.15 -62.28
C LEU A 3 7.90 -25.44 -61.30
N PHE A 4 7.17 -26.51 -61.51
CA PHE A 4 6.06 -27.00 -60.67
C PHE A 4 6.55 -27.52 -59.30
N ASP A 5 7.73 -28.14 -59.22
CA ASP A 5 8.27 -28.63 -57.93
C ASP A 5 8.72 -27.47 -57.02
N PHE A 6 9.13 -26.34 -57.60
CA PHE A 6 9.55 -25.17 -56.87
C PHE A 6 8.36 -24.47 -56.21
N PHE A 7 7.22 -24.39 -56.87
CA PHE A 7 6.00 -23.78 -56.35
C PHE A 7 5.40 -24.62 -55.21
N LYS A 8 5.37 -25.97 -55.38
CA LYS A 8 4.85 -26.87 -54.37
C LYS A 8 5.64 -26.80 -53.07
N LYS A 9 6.99 -26.72 -53.16
CA LYS A 9 7.85 -26.62 -52.01
C LYS A 9 7.74 -25.26 -51.29
N LYS A 10 7.33 -24.19 -51.98
CA LYS A 10 7.11 -22.86 -51.43
C LYS A 10 5.76 -22.80 -50.65
N ASP A 11 4.75 -23.47 -51.18
CA ASP A 11 3.42 -23.53 -50.54
C ASP A 11 3.46 -24.43 -49.27
N GLU A 12 4.23 -25.54 -49.25
CA GLU A 12 4.44 -26.37 -48.07
C GLU A 12 5.23 -25.62 -46.99
N ALA A 13 6.27 -24.86 -47.34
CA ALA A 13 7.03 -24.05 -46.40
C ALA A 13 6.21 -22.89 -45.79
N ALA A 14 5.31 -22.31 -46.59
CA ALA A 14 4.42 -21.25 -46.13
C ALA A 14 3.31 -21.81 -45.18
N ALA A 15 2.80 -23.01 -45.46
CA ALA A 15 1.81 -23.68 -44.63
C ALA A 15 2.39 -24.11 -43.27
N ASP A 16 3.64 -24.60 -43.23
CA ASP A 16 4.31 -24.97 -41.97
C ASP A 16 4.60 -23.72 -41.10
N THR A 17 4.98 -22.59 -41.70
CA THR A 17 5.25 -21.35 -40.95
C THR A 17 3.96 -20.76 -40.35
N VAL A 18 2.83 -20.85 -41.06
CA VAL A 18 1.53 -20.36 -40.56
C VAL A 18 0.97 -21.29 -39.48
N ALA A 19 1.18 -22.59 -39.60
CA ALA A 19 0.75 -23.58 -38.59
C ALA A 19 1.53 -23.41 -37.28
N ASP A 20 2.83 -23.16 -37.33
CA ASP A 20 3.69 -22.94 -36.17
C ASP A 20 3.29 -21.65 -35.43
N THR A 21 3.05 -20.56 -36.17
CA THR A 21 2.58 -19.28 -35.59
C THR A 21 1.19 -19.41 -34.96
N SER A 22 0.31 -20.25 -35.50
CA SER A 22 -1.02 -20.46 -34.95
C SER A 22 -1.00 -21.32 -33.68
N ALA A 23 -0.08 -22.29 -33.58
CA ALA A 23 0.13 -23.10 -32.40
C ALA A 23 0.70 -22.26 -31.24
N GLU A 24 1.71 -21.44 -31.50
CA GLU A 24 2.29 -20.51 -30.52
C GLU A 24 1.27 -19.48 -30.01
N THR A 25 0.39 -18.96 -30.88
CA THR A 25 -0.67 -18.06 -30.45
C THR A 25 -1.71 -18.73 -29.60
N ALA A 26 -2.11 -19.97 -29.91
CA ALA A 26 -3.07 -20.75 -29.13
C ALA A 26 -2.49 -21.12 -27.74
N GLU A 27 -1.21 -21.48 -27.66
CA GLU A 27 -0.53 -21.78 -26.41
C GLU A 27 -0.46 -20.51 -25.51
N ARG A 28 -0.08 -19.38 -26.06
CA ARG A 28 -0.06 -18.09 -25.35
C ARG A 28 -1.43 -17.65 -24.86
N GLU A 29 -2.49 -17.88 -25.65
CA GLU A 29 -3.86 -17.62 -25.21
C GLU A 29 -4.30 -18.56 -24.08
N ALA A 30 -3.87 -19.83 -24.11
CA ALA A 30 -4.15 -20.77 -23.03
C ALA A 30 -3.42 -20.38 -21.73
N GLU A 31 -2.16 -19.97 -21.81
CA GLU A 31 -1.40 -19.45 -20.68
C GLU A 31 -2.04 -18.20 -20.06
N LEU A 32 -2.45 -17.26 -20.91
CA LEU A 32 -3.15 -16.04 -20.46
C LEU A 32 -4.49 -16.35 -19.80
N ARG A 33 -5.19 -17.36 -20.27
CA ARG A 33 -6.44 -17.83 -19.65
C ARG A 33 -6.17 -18.43 -18.28
N ALA A 34 -5.19 -19.31 -18.17
CA ALA A 34 -4.80 -19.93 -16.91
C ALA A 34 -4.34 -18.88 -15.89
N ALA A 35 -3.54 -17.90 -16.32
CA ALA A 35 -3.12 -16.79 -15.48
C ALA A 35 -4.29 -15.93 -14.97
N ARG A 36 -5.28 -15.65 -15.82
CA ARG A 36 -6.50 -14.93 -15.44
C ARG A 36 -7.36 -15.70 -14.43
N GLU A 37 -7.44 -17.01 -14.57
CA GLU A 37 -8.17 -17.86 -13.64
C GLU A 37 -7.45 -17.91 -12.28
N ALA A 38 -6.13 -18.06 -12.27
CA ALA A 38 -5.32 -18.01 -11.06
C ALA A 38 -5.44 -16.65 -10.34
N LEU A 39 -5.44 -15.53 -11.08
CA LEU A 39 -5.68 -14.20 -10.52
C LEU A 39 -7.06 -14.08 -9.88
N LYS A 40 -8.12 -14.56 -10.51
CA LYS A 40 -9.48 -14.55 -9.94
C LYS A 40 -9.57 -15.36 -8.65
N GLU A 41 -8.88 -16.48 -8.59
CA GLU A 41 -8.85 -17.30 -7.37
C GLU A 41 -8.05 -16.62 -6.25
N LEU A 42 -6.92 -15.99 -6.58
CA LEU A 42 -6.16 -15.17 -5.66
C LEU A 42 -7.01 -14.00 -5.13
N GLU A 43 -7.67 -13.24 -5.99
CA GLU A 43 -8.58 -12.16 -5.60
C GLU A 43 -9.63 -12.66 -4.62
N LYS A 44 -10.31 -13.76 -4.94
CA LYS A 44 -11.36 -14.34 -4.09
C LYS A 44 -10.86 -14.72 -2.69
N ASN A 45 -9.62 -15.22 -2.60
CA ASN A 45 -9.02 -15.70 -1.35
C ASN A 45 -8.30 -14.60 -0.57
N THR A 46 -7.99 -13.47 -1.19
CA THR A 46 -7.25 -12.34 -0.57
C THR A 46 -8.08 -11.09 -0.39
N LEU A 47 -9.33 -11.05 -0.89
CA LEU A 47 -10.23 -9.93 -0.63
C LEU A 47 -10.46 -9.78 0.87
N THR A 48 -10.22 -8.58 1.35
CA THR A 48 -10.48 -8.18 2.74
C THR A 48 -11.21 -6.84 2.77
N ASP A 49 -11.93 -6.61 3.84
CA ASP A 49 -12.59 -5.32 4.04
C ASP A 49 -11.55 -4.20 4.10
N CYS A 50 -11.88 -3.06 3.53
CA CYS A 50 -11.04 -1.87 3.60
C CYS A 50 -11.87 -0.62 3.90
N ALA A 51 -11.24 0.37 4.52
CA ALA A 51 -11.82 1.69 4.67
C ALA A 51 -11.23 2.63 3.62
N ARG A 52 -12.11 3.31 2.88
CA ARG A 52 -11.70 4.38 1.97
C ARG A 52 -11.54 5.67 2.76
N LEU A 53 -10.38 6.30 2.66
CA LEU A 53 -10.10 7.60 3.24
C LEU A 53 -10.38 8.69 2.19
N GLU A 54 -11.17 9.69 2.58
CA GLU A 54 -11.40 10.89 1.77
C GLU A 54 -10.70 12.08 2.44
N LEU A 55 -9.81 12.72 1.68
CA LEU A 55 -9.06 13.88 2.18
C LEU A 55 -9.84 15.16 1.87
N THR A 56 -10.04 15.98 2.89
CA THR A 56 -10.67 17.30 2.78
C THR A 56 -9.72 18.36 3.31
N GLU A 57 -9.70 19.53 2.68
CA GLU A 57 -8.93 20.68 3.15
C GLU A 57 -9.65 21.34 4.33
N THR A 58 -9.44 20.83 5.52
CA THR A 58 -9.97 21.39 6.76
C THR A 58 -8.83 21.59 7.77
N LYS A 59 -9.10 22.35 8.82
CA LYS A 59 -8.20 22.44 9.97
C LYS A 59 -8.72 21.49 11.06
N PRO A 60 -8.24 20.23 11.08
CA PRO A 60 -8.77 19.23 12.01
C PRO A 60 -8.35 19.56 13.44
N ALA A 61 -9.22 19.23 14.39
CA ALA A 61 -8.90 19.31 15.81
C ALA A 61 -7.87 18.24 16.21
N ILE A 62 -7.31 18.37 17.44
CA ILE A 62 -6.23 17.50 17.91
C ILE A 62 -6.59 16.02 17.94
N PHE A 63 -7.87 15.68 18.18
CA PHE A 63 -8.35 14.28 18.29
C PHE A 63 -8.97 13.74 17.00
N GLU A 64 -9.07 14.55 15.96
CA GLU A 64 -9.69 14.12 14.70
C GLU A 64 -8.72 13.35 13.81
N SER A 65 -9.30 12.54 12.92
CA SER A 65 -8.55 11.91 11.84
C SER A 65 -7.92 12.97 10.93
N LYS A 66 -6.65 12.81 10.59
CA LYS A 66 -5.89 13.79 9.80
C LYS A 66 -4.67 13.17 9.13
N VAL A 67 -4.19 13.86 8.11
CA VAL A 67 -2.90 13.59 7.47
C VAL A 67 -1.97 14.75 7.75
N GLY A 68 -0.81 14.49 8.32
CA GLY A 68 0.16 15.49 8.72
C GLY A 68 -0.29 16.38 9.89
N GLY A 69 0.38 17.51 10.05
CA GLY A 69 0.12 18.45 11.13
C GLY A 69 0.57 17.95 12.52
N ALA A 70 -0.02 18.53 13.56
CA ALA A 70 0.27 18.13 14.94
C ALA A 70 -0.64 16.97 15.37
N GLY A 71 -0.03 15.89 15.85
CA GLY A 71 -0.73 14.74 16.40
C GLY A 71 -1.06 14.90 17.88
N TYR A 72 -2.01 14.11 18.35
CA TYR A 72 -2.25 14.00 19.78
C TYR A 72 -1.00 13.43 20.48
N VAL A 73 -0.58 14.09 21.55
CA VAL A 73 0.47 13.63 22.46
C VAL A 73 -0.06 13.78 23.88
N PRO A 74 -0.04 12.72 24.72
CA PRO A 74 -0.45 12.80 26.11
C PRO A 74 0.35 13.88 26.88
N HIS A 75 -0.21 14.39 28.00
CA HIS A 75 0.48 15.40 28.82
C HIS A 75 1.88 14.98 29.27
N GLU A 76 2.04 13.71 29.65
CA GLU A 76 3.32 13.15 30.11
C GLU A 76 4.10 12.46 28.98
N GLY A 77 3.62 12.57 27.73
CA GLY A 77 4.26 11.97 26.57
C GLY A 77 5.15 12.95 25.81
N ASP A 78 6.06 12.41 25.04
CA ASP A 78 6.90 13.16 24.10
C ASP A 78 6.51 12.86 22.65
N ILE A 79 6.89 13.78 21.75
CA ILE A 79 6.83 13.52 20.32
C ILE A 79 7.75 12.32 20.02
N PRO A 80 7.27 11.31 19.29
CA PRO A 80 8.06 10.13 18.99
C PRO A 80 9.38 10.47 18.30
N GLN A 81 10.42 9.72 18.65
CA GLN A 81 11.77 9.89 18.10
C GLN A 81 12.25 8.60 17.45
N ASP A 82 13.16 8.73 16.50
CA ASP A 82 13.90 7.61 15.93
C ASP A 82 14.97 7.09 16.91
N LYS A 83 15.69 6.06 16.52
CA LYS A 83 16.78 5.48 17.32
C LYS A 83 17.94 6.45 17.62
N ASN A 84 18.05 7.55 16.88
CA ASN A 84 19.10 8.55 17.02
C ASN A 84 18.62 9.81 17.77
N GLY A 85 17.39 9.81 18.30
CA GLY A 85 16.80 10.95 18.99
C GLY A 85 16.24 12.04 18.07
N ARG A 86 16.12 11.80 16.75
CA ARG A 86 15.49 12.75 15.83
C ARG A 86 13.97 12.62 15.93
N GLN A 87 13.29 13.75 16.10
CA GLN A 87 11.83 13.76 16.17
C GLN A 87 11.19 13.25 14.88
N LEU A 88 10.20 12.40 15.02
CA LEU A 88 9.36 11.94 13.92
C LEU A 88 8.27 12.95 13.62
N ARG A 89 7.75 12.90 12.41
CA ARG A 89 6.65 13.71 11.92
C ARG A 89 5.39 12.85 11.81
N LEU A 90 4.25 13.40 12.19
CA LEU A 90 2.98 12.71 11.99
C LEU A 90 2.70 12.55 10.49
N LEU A 91 2.58 11.31 10.03
CA LEU A 91 2.08 10.99 8.69
C LEU A 91 0.55 11.02 8.68
N ALA A 92 -0.05 10.27 9.60
CA ALA A 92 -1.50 10.18 9.72
C ALA A 92 -1.92 9.88 11.15
N GLN A 93 -3.09 10.36 11.53
CA GLN A 93 -3.83 10.01 12.74
C GLN A 93 -5.23 9.59 12.35
N ILE A 94 -5.70 8.50 12.93
CA ILE A 94 -7.02 7.93 12.67
C ILE A 94 -7.77 7.83 14.00
N ASP A 95 -8.94 8.45 14.09
CA ASP A 95 -9.91 8.18 15.13
C ASP A 95 -10.60 6.86 14.79
N CYS A 96 -10.28 5.81 15.55
CA CYS A 96 -10.77 4.46 15.29
C CYS A 96 -12.30 4.37 15.38
N SER A 97 -12.96 5.27 16.11
CA SER A 97 -14.43 5.29 16.19
C SER A 97 -15.11 5.62 14.85
N GLN A 98 -14.38 6.23 13.92
CA GLN A 98 -14.88 6.59 12.60
C GLN A 98 -14.69 5.47 11.56
N VAL A 99 -13.94 4.42 11.90
CA VAL A 99 -13.56 3.34 10.98
C VAL A 99 -14.05 2.01 11.49
N LYS A 100 -14.90 1.34 10.71
CA LYS A 100 -15.45 0.02 11.06
C LYS A 100 -14.73 -1.07 10.26
N LEU A 101 -13.66 -1.58 10.80
CA LEU A 101 -12.94 -2.75 10.28
C LEU A 101 -12.80 -3.78 11.38
N LYS A 102 -12.96 -5.06 11.04
CA LYS A 102 -12.96 -6.20 11.96
C LYS A 102 -11.73 -6.25 12.87
N ASP A 103 -10.57 -5.93 12.33
CA ASP A 103 -9.30 -6.06 13.03
C ASP A 103 -8.76 -4.71 13.57
N LEU A 104 -9.56 -3.65 13.49
CA LEU A 104 -9.22 -2.34 14.02
C LEU A 104 -9.95 -2.14 15.37
N PRO A 105 -9.31 -1.49 16.38
CA PRO A 105 -9.99 -1.10 17.60
C PRO A 105 -11.22 -0.23 17.32
N GLU A 106 -12.28 -0.39 18.13
CA GLU A 106 -13.54 0.37 17.97
C GLU A 106 -13.44 1.82 18.46
N SER A 107 -12.38 2.16 19.19
CA SER A 107 -12.17 3.50 19.77
C SER A 107 -10.69 3.79 19.96
N GLY A 108 -10.34 5.03 20.27
CA GLY A 108 -8.97 5.46 20.47
C GLY A 108 -8.37 6.09 19.22
N LEU A 109 -7.10 6.48 19.30
CA LEU A 109 -6.37 7.10 18.21
C LEU A 109 -5.23 6.19 17.75
N LEU A 110 -5.19 5.90 16.46
CA LEU A 110 -4.08 5.20 15.81
C LEU A 110 -3.24 6.22 15.04
N GLN A 111 -1.95 6.26 15.34
CA GLN A 111 -1.04 7.22 14.76
C GLN A 111 0.11 6.54 14.03
N PHE A 112 0.48 7.13 12.90
CA PHE A 112 1.63 6.76 12.09
C PHE A 112 2.61 7.93 12.06
N TRP A 113 3.80 7.71 12.58
CA TRP A 113 4.87 8.68 12.66
C TRP A 113 6.05 8.22 11.82
N ILE A 114 6.65 9.12 11.06
CA ILE A 114 7.74 8.79 10.15
C ILE A 114 8.90 9.79 10.31
N LEU A 115 10.10 9.34 9.98
CA LEU A 115 11.22 10.24 9.85
C LEU A 115 11.01 11.15 8.62
N ASN A 116 11.32 12.43 8.79
CA ASN A 116 11.26 13.39 7.69
C ASN A 116 12.58 13.35 6.92
N ASP A 117 12.73 12.33 6.09
CA ASP A 117 13.86 12.13 5.19
C ASP A 117 13.36 11.80 3.77
N ASP A 118 14.28 11.66 2.83
CA ASP A 118 13.96 11.37 1.42
C ASP A 118 13.30 10.00 1.22
N LEU A 119 13.38 9.13 2.21
CA LEU A 119 12.82 7.78 2.19
C LEU A 119 11.52 7.64 2.98
N TRP A 120 11.04 8.73 3.60
CA TRP A 120 9.81 8.74 4.41
C TRP A 120 9.82 7.69 5.53
N GLY A 121 11.00 7.48 6.12
CA GLY A 121 11.20 6.52 7.19
C GLY A 121 11.33 5.06 6.73
N LEU A 122 11.44 4.79 5.42
CA LEU A 122 11.71 3.44 4.91
C LEU A 122 13.14 3.01 5.28
N SER A 123 13.29 1.80 5.78
CA SER A 123 14.58 1.15 5.99
C SER A 123 14.76 0.02 4.96
N PHE A 124 15.88 0.02 4.24
CA PHE A 124 16.22 -1.08 3.33
C PHE A 124 16.85 -2.28 4.04
N GLU A 125 17.32 -2.10 5.28
CA GLU A 125 17.92 -3.17 6.07
C GLU A 125 16.83 -4.04 6.70
N ASP A 126 15.88 -3.41 7.40
CA ASP A 126 14.77 -4.09 8.06
C ASP A 126 13.59 -3.12 8.21
N ASN A 127 12.56 -3.30 7.40
CA ASN A 127 11.36 -2.48 7.40
C ASN A 127 10.31 -2.92 8.45
N THR A 128 10.58 -3.98 9.20
CA THR A 128 9.71 -4.43 10.30
C THR A 128 10.06 -3.76 11.63
N ARG A 129 11.29 -3.27 11.78
CA ARG A 129 11.75 -2.55 12.96
C ARG A 129 11.31 -1.10 12.90
N GLN A 130 10.71 -0.64 13.98
CA GLN A 130 10.27 0.75 14.09
C GLN A 130 11.45 1.70 14.46
N ASP A 131 12.55 1.63 13.69
CA ASP A 131 13.73 2.46 13.93
C ASP A 131 13.56 3.90 13.40
N THR A 132 12.86 4.04 12.27
CA THR A 132 12.66 5.30 11.53
C THR A 132 11.18 5.68 11.40
N PHE A 133 10.30 4.88 11.96
CA PHE A 133 8.87 5.16 12.06
C PHE A 133 8.33 4.68 13.41
N ARG A 134 7.11 5.07 13.76
CA ARG A 134 6.35 4.53 14.91
C ARG A 134 4.90 4.39 14.51
N VAL A 135 4.29 3.29 14.92
CA VAL A 135 2.85 3.12 14.95
C VAL A 135 2.43 3.10 16.41
N ILE A 136 1.58 4.04 16.81
CA ILE A 136 1.17 4.22 18.19
C ILE A 136 -0.34 4.15 18.26
N TYR A 137 -0.85 3.33 19.17
CA TYR A 137 -2.25 3.25 19.49
C TYR A 137 -2.51 3.78 20.89
N HIS A 138 -3.29 4.86 20.98
CA HIS A 138 -3.77 5.44 22.24
C HIS A 138 -5.19 4.93 22.48
N LYS A 139 -5.32 3.91 23.32
CA LYS A 139 -6.61 3.35 23.69
C LYS A 139 -7.45 4.36 24.48
N ASP A 140 -6.81 4.96 25.48
CA ASP A 140 -7.42 5.96 26.36
C ASP A 140 -6.87 7.34 25.97
N VAL A 141 -7.73 8.17 25.42
CA VAL A 141 -7.39 9.50 24.94
C VAL A 141 -7.77 10.54 25.99
N ASP A 142 -6.79 11.23 26.52
CA ASP A 142 -7.01 12.32 27.47
C ASP A 142 -7.56 13.55 26.75
N LYS A 143 -8.86 13.78 26.90
CA LYS A 143 -9.57 14.92 26.27
C LYS A 143 -9.23 16.28 26.89
N SER A 144 -8.50 16.32 27.99
CA SER A 144 -8.02 17.57 28.60
C SER A 144 -6.80 18.15 27.90
N VAL A 145 -6.14 17.38 27.04
CA VAL A 145 -5.04 17.88 26.20
C VAL A 145 -5.57 18.89 25.20
N THR A 146 -5.19 20.14 25.37
CA THR A 146 -5.62 21.26 24.49
C THR A 146 -4.49 21.81 23.65
N GLU A 147 -3.25 21.48 23.97
CA GLU A 147 -2.08 22.02 23.28
C GLU A 147 -1.77 21.21 22.02
N ASP A 148 -1.72 21.93 20.94
CA ASP A 148 -1.15 21.50 19.68
C ASP A 148 0.38 21.52 19.86
N ARG A 149 0.95 20.45 20.43
CA ARG A 149 2.42 20.33 20.55
C ARG A 149 2.99 20.34 19.14
N LYS A 150 3.53 21.50 18.75
CA LYS A 150 4.09 21.72 17.43
C LYS A 150 5.17 20.68 17.16
N SER A 151 4.94 19.81 16.18
CA SER A 151 6.07 19.15 15.54
C SER A 151 7.01 20.27 15.06
N VAL A 152 8.24 20.24 15.51
CA VAL A 152 9.25 21.21 15.05
C VAL A 152 9.39 20.99 13.54
N VAL A 153 9.10 22.04 12.80
CA VAL A 153 9.28 22.08 11.35
C VAL A 153 10.75 22.14 11.02
#